data_b8706e39a3f8276876fa64a42b3867af
#
_entry.id   b8706e39a3f8276876fa64a42b3867af
#
_cell.length_a   1.000
_cell.length_b   1.000
_cell.length_c   1.000
_cell.angle_alpha   90.00
_cell.angle_beta   90.00
_cell.angle_gamma   90.00
#
_symmetry.space_group_name_H-M   'P 1'
#
loop_
_entity.id
_entity.type
_entity.pdbx_description
1 polymer ?
#
loop_
_entity_poly.entity_id
_entity_poly.type
_entity_poly.pdbx_seq_one_letter_code
_entity_poly.pdbx_strand_id
1 'polypeptide(L)'
;MLLPATLETRPALSQICSAILGAWPEHGPFLEVRFADSADLSLPIAEEMAELVLRIIGDDLPQFVAGYRWMCEAFVAEDLHFRRTGSYRLSTFEDAYREVYSRANYMSNYLRGILLSQVLWANQATSFYFYVERFLKRLRPGTDYLEVGPGHGLLLYFAARSPLIGSITGWDVSESSLAMTRHTMETIGVQYPFKLELHNILEPPSVQEVYDAVVLSEVLEHLDHPEAALATVFQALKPGGLAFFNVPVNSPAPDHIYYWGSPVEVEELVRSVGFTIVDSDAAPTTGYSLERALRRKVTVNSLIVAARP
;
A
#
# COMPACT_ATOMS: atom_id res chain seq x y z
N MET A 1 -10.87 26.75 8.73
CA MET A 1 -9.39 26.56 8.65
C MET A 1 -9.02 26.71 7.18
N LEU A 2 -7.91 27.41 6.89
CA LEU A 2 -7.40 27.52 5.52
C LEU A 2 -6.56 26.26 5.22
N LEU A 3 -6.61 25.80 3.97
CA LEU A 3 -5.74 24.71 3.52
C LEU A 3 -4.28 25.17 3.47
N PRO A 4 -3.30 24.26 3.65
CA PRO A 4 -1.88 24.55 3.44
C PRO A 4 -1.60 25.13 2.05
N ALA A 5 -0.71 26.12 1.96
CA ALA A 5 -0.37 26.79 0.69
C ALA A 5 0.17 25.81 -0.38
N THR A 6 0.78 24.71 0.03
CA THR A 6 1.24 23.65 -0.88
C THR A 6 0.12 23.02 -1.70
N LEU A 7 -1.14 23.14 -1.26
CA LEU A 7 -2.32 22.61 -1.96
C LEU A 7 -2.92 23.59 -2.98
N GLU A 8 -2.48 24.85 -3.02
CA GLU A 8 -2.97 25.84 -3.99
C GLU A 8 -2.75 25.41 -5.45
N THR A 9 -1.69 24.69 -5.71
CA THR A 9 -1.34 24.15 -7.03
C THR A 9 -1.70 22.67 -7.22
N ARG A 10 -2.49 22.11 -6.30
CA ARG A 10 -2.87 20.68 -6.26
C ARG A 10 -4.38 20.53 -6.08
N PRO A 11 -5.16 20.74 -7.15
CA PRO A 11 -6.62 20.85 -7.05
C PRO A 11 -7.30 19.56 -6.55
N ALA A 12 -6.81 18.37 -6.91
CA ALA A 12 -7.42 17.12 -6.48
C ALA A 12 -7.20 16.85 -4.98
N LEU A 13 -5.99 17.04 -4.49
CA LEU A 13 -5.69 16.97 -3.04
C LEU A 13 -6.48 18.04 -2.28
N SER A 14 -6.55 19.28 -2.81
CA SER A 14 -7.31 20.37 -2.23
C SER A 14 -8.79 20.04 -2.10
N GLN A 15 -9.39 19.42 -3.12
CA GLN A 15 -10.78 18.97 -3.11
C GLN A 15 -11.03 17.93 -2.01
N ILE A 16 -10.18 16.89 -1.93
CA ILE A 16 -10.28 15.83 -0.90
C ILE A 16 -10.11 16.43 0.51
N CYS A 17 -9.08 17.25 0.72
CA CYS A 17 -8.82 17.89 2.01
C CYS A 17 -9.96 18.83 2.42
N SER A 18 -10.54 19.58 1.49
CA SER A 18 -11.69 20.45 1.75
C SER A 18 -12.92 19.65 2.19
N ALA A 19 -13.20 18.52 1.53
CA ALA A 19 -14.29 17.63 1.91
C ALA A 19 -14.09 17.04 3.32
N ILE A 20 -12.86 16.66 3.65
CA ILE A 20 -12.50 16.16 4.99
C ILE A 20 -12.71 17.25 6.03
N LEU A 21 -12.19 18.46 5.82
CA LEU A 21 -12.34 19.57 6.77
C LEU A 21 -13.80 19.99 6.96
N GLY A 22 -14.61 19.89 5.90
CA GLY A 22 -16.04 20.15 5.98
C GLY A 22 -16.81 19.16 6.87
N ALA A 23 -16.42 17.89 6.84
CA ALA A 23 -17.06 16.80 7.60
C ALA A 23 -16.39 16.52 8.94
N TRP A 24 -15.07 16.82 9.05
CA TRP A 24 -14.25 16.52 10.22
C TRP A 24 -13.19 17.62 10.46
N PRO A 25 -13.60 18.80 10.97
CA PRO A 25 -12.69 19.94 11.19
C PRO A 25 -11.51 19.63 12.13
N GLU A 26 -11.68 18.70 13.08
CA GLU A 26 -10.66 18.30 14.04
C GLU A 26 -9.45 17.61 13.37
N HIS A 27 -9.58 17.15 12.13
CA HIS A 27 -8.49 16.57 11.35
C HIS A 27 -7.54 17.61 10.74
N GLY A 28 -7.88 18.90 10.83
CA GLY A 28 -7.11 20.01 10.27
C GLY A 28 -5.63 20.03 10.66
N PRO A 29 -5.27 19.88 11.95
CA PRO A 29 -3.86 19.86 12.35
C PRO A 29 -3.04 18.73 11.71
N PHE A 30 -3.67 17.57 11.44
CA PHE A 30 -3.00 16.48 10.71
C PHE A 30 -2.71 16.89 9.27
N LEU A 31 -3.68 17.48 8.57
CA LEU A 31 -3.52 17.91 7.18
C LEU A 31 -2.50 19.05 7.07
N GLU A 32 -2.46 19.98 8.04
CA GLU A 32 -1.44 21.02 8.10
C GLU A 32 -0.02 20.41 8.18
N VAL A 33 0.18 19.44 9.05
CA VAL A 33 1.48 18.73 9.17
C VAL A 33 1.80 17.93 7.91
N ARG A 34 0.82 17.23 7.34
CA ARG A 34 1.02 16.40 6.14
C ARG A 34 1.47 17.22 4.93
N PHE A 35 0.92 18.40 4.75
CA PHE A 35 1.15 19.22 3.57
C PHE A 35 1.96 20.50 3.87
N ALA A 36 2.70 20.53 4.99
CA ALA A 36 3.52 21.69 5.36
C ALA A 36 4.73 21.89 4.47
N ASP A 37 5.37 20.80 4.04
CA ASP A 37 6.64 20.84 3.30
C ASP A 37 6.38 20.84 1.79
N SER A 38 6.67 21.97 1.14
CA SER A 38 6.58 22.10 -0.31
C SER A 38 7.67 21.34 -1.08
N ALA A 39 8.73 20.92 -0.41
CA ALA A 39 9.83 20.13 -0.98
C ALA A 39 9.60 18.61 -0.87
N ASP A 40 8.49 18.18 -0.30
CA ASP A 40 8.12 16.75 -0.25
C ASP A 40 7.98 16.18 -1.67
N LEU A 41 8.92 15.30 -2.02
CA LEU A 41 9.00 14.67 -3.35
C LEU A 41 7.81 13.77 -3.68
N SER A 42 7.04 13.35 -2.69
CA SER A 42 5.84 12.54 -2.89
C SER A 42 4.61 13.35 -3.31
N LEU A 43 4.62 14.67 -3.18
CA LEU A 43 3.45 15.51 -3.47
C LEU A 43 2.96 15.45 -4.93
N PRO A 44 3.83 15.43 -5.96
CA PRO A 44 3.35 15.30 -7.34
C PRO A 44 2.61 13.98 -7.59
N ILE A 45 3.12 12.88 -7.05
CA ILE A 45 2.47 11.58 -7.21
C ILE A 45 1.21 11.47 -6.35
N ALA A 46 1.18 12.10 -5.17
CA ALA A 46 0.00 12.18 -4.34
C ALA A 46 -1.13 12.96 -5.03
N GLU A 47 -0.81 14.03 -5.77
CA GLU A 47 -1.81 14.75 -6.60
C GLU A 47 -2.34 13.88 -7.73
N GLU A 48 -1.46 13.20 -8.49
CA GLU A 48 -1.88 12.28 -9.54
C GLU A 48 -2.77 11.16 -8.98
N MET A 49 -2.38 10.56 -7.84
CA MET A 49 -3.23 9.58 -7.17
C MET A 49 -4.57 10.18 -6.73
N ALA A 50 -4.59 11.42 -6.24
CA ALA A 50 -5.82 12.08 -5.83
C ALA A 50 -6.78 12.28 -7.01
N GLU A 51 -6.28 12.61 -8.20
CA GLU A 51 -7.07 12.66 -9.45
C GLU A 51 -7.70 11.29 -9.76
N LEU A 52 -6.92 10.21 -9.65
CA LEU A 52 -7.43 8.85 -9.87
C LEU A 52 -8.47 8.46 -8.82
N VAL A 53 -8.19 8.75 -7.55
CA VAL A 53 -9.10 8.48 -6.43
C VAL A 53 -10.42 9.20 -6.63
N LEU A 54 -10.42 10.47 -7.03
CA LEU A 54 -11.64 11.21 -7.33
C LEU A 54 -12.42 10.60 -8.51
N ARG A 55 -11.73 10.08 -9.53
CA ARG A 55 -12.39 9.37 -10.64
C ARG A 55 -13.02 8.04 -10.19
N ILE A 56 -12.32 7.29 -9.31
CA ILE A 56 -12.84 6.03 -8.74
C ILE A 56 -14.07 6.31 -7.87
N ILE A 57 -14.01 7.35 -7.06
CA ILE A 57 -15.06 7.72 -6.10
C ILE A 57 -16.30 8.30 -6.80
N GLY A 58 -16.11 9.10 -7.86
CA GLY A 58 -17.19 9.83 -8.50
C GLY A 58 -17.90 10.77 -7.52
N ASP A 59 -19.23 10.69 -7.46
CA ASP A 59 -20.06 11.54 -6.61
C ASP A 59 -20.12 11.09 -5.12
N ASP A 60 -19.50 9.96 -4.79
CA ASP A 60 -19.57 9.34 -3.44
C ASP A 60 -18.54 9.87 -2.43
N LEU A 61 -17.81 10.96 -2.74
CA LEU A 61 -16.76 11.51 -1.88
C LEU A 61 -17.20 11.69 -0.40
N PRO A 62 -18.42 12.13 -0.06
CA PRO A 62 -18.86 12.20 1.33
C PRO A 62 -18.85 10.84 2.07
N GLN A 63 -19.20 9.75 1.38
CA GLN A 63 -19.17 8.40 1.98
C GLN A 63 -17.74 7.91 2.20
N PHE A 64 -16.82 8.25 1.29
CA PHE A 64 -15.40 7.92 1.45
C PHE A 64 -14.76 8.72 2.59
N VAL A 65 -15.10 9.98 2.74
CA VAL A 65 -14.66 10.80 3.90
C VAL A 65 -15.17 10.22 5.21
N ALA A 66 -16.42 9.78 5.28
CA ALA A 66 -16.98 9.11 6.46
C ALA A 66 -16.24 7.78 6.75
N GLY A 67 -15.95 6.97 5.70
CA GLY A 67 -15.18 5.74 5.83
C GLY A 67 -13.74 6.01 6.29
N TYR A 68 -13.10 7.04 5.79
CA TYR A 68 -11.75 7.45 6.20
C TYR A 68 -11.71 7.84 7.69
N ARG A 69 -12.66 8.67 8.15
CA ARG A 69 -12.76 9.03 9.56
C ARG A 69 -12.97 7.79 10.43
N TRP A 70 -13.91 6.93 10.07
CA TRP A 70 -14.18 5.69 10.77
C TRP A 70 -12.92 4.79 10.85
N MET A 71 -12.17 4.66 9.74
CA MET A 71 -10.93 3.90 9.71
C MET A 71 -9.86 4.51 10.63
N CYS A 72 -9.68 5.83 10.61
CA CYS A 72 -8.74 6.51 11.53
C CYS A 72 -9.09 6.23 13.01
N GLU A 73 -10.40 6.25 13.36
CA GLU A 73 -10.85 5.92 14.72
C GLU A 73 -10.55 4.45 15.07
N ALA A 74 -10.73 3.51 14.13
CA ALA A 74 -10.37 2.10 14.32
C ALA A 74 -8.85 1.92 14.51
N PHE A 75 -8.02 2.58 13.71
CA PHE A 75 -6.56 2.53 13.87
C PHE A 75 -6.09 3.10 15.21
N VAL A 76 -6.72 4.17 15.70
CA VAL A 76 -6.43 4.70 17.05
C VAL A 76 -6.74 3.64 18.12
N ALA A 77 -7.84 2.89 17.98
CA ALA A 77 -8.18 1.82 18.93
C ALA A 77 -7.14 0.68 18.92
N GLU A 78 -6.64 0.30 17.72
CA GLU A 78 -5.58 -0.69 17.61
C GLU A 78 -4.24 -0.19 18.17
N ASP A 79 -3.86 1.07 17.94
CA ASP A 79 -2.65 1.67 18.53
C ASP A 79 -2.74 1.70 20.07
N LEU A 80 -3.89 2.04 20.62
CA LEU A 80 -4.12 2.00 22.07
C LEU A 80 -4.04 0.58 22.65
N HIS A 81 -4.51 -0.43 21.91
CA HIS A 81 -4.33 -1.83 22.29
C HIS A 81 -2.86 -2.22 22.28
N PHE A 82 -2.16 -1.94 21.17
CA PHE A 82 -0.74 -2.24 21.01
C PHE A 82 0.13 -1.59 22.08
N ARG A 83 -0.12 -0.32 22.42
CA ARG A 83 0.61 0.38 23.49
C ARG A 83 0.42 -0.23 24.87
N ARG A 84 -0.74 -0.86 25.13
CA ARG A 84 -1.04 -1.51 26.41
C ARG A 84 -0.49 -2.93 26.51
N THR A 85 -0.50 -3.69 25.41
CA THR A 85 -0.20 -5.12 25.39
C THR A 85 1.15 -5.46 24.79
N GLY A 86 1.69 -4.60 23.89
CA GLY A 86 2.88 -4.84 23.10
C GLY A 86 2.67 -5.79 21.92
N SER A 87 1.42 -6.17 21.62
CA SER A 87 1.06 -7.09 20.54
C SER A 87 -0.13 -6.57 19.72
N TYR A 88 -0.27 -7.02 18.48
CA TYR A 88 -1.48 -6.78 17.70
C TYR A 88 -2.64 -7.56 18.32
N ARG A 89 -3.88 -7.14 18.01
CA ARG A 89 -5.09 -7.77 18.54
C ARG A 89 -5.31 -9.17 17.98
N LEU A 90 -5.05 -9.31 16.70
CA LEU A 90 -5.18 -10.55 15.96
C LEU A 90 -3.79 -11.13 15.68
N SER A 91 -3.69 -12.45 15.54
CA SER A 91 -2.44 -13.16 15.31
C SER A 91 -2.56 -14.30 14.29
N THR A 92 -3.76 -14.50 13.72
CA THR A 92 -4.02 -15.51 12.70
C THR A 92 -4.92 -14.95 11.59
N PHE A 93 -4.73 -15.44 10.37
CA PHE A 93 -5.59 -15.09 9.25
C PHE A 93 -7.06 -15.49 9.48
N GLU A 94 -7.31 -16.63 10.17
CA GLU A 94 -8.65 -17.08 10.49
C GLU A 94 -9.39 -16.06 11.36
N ASP A 95 -8.72 -15.51 12.38
CA ASP A 95 -9.29 -14.48 13.23
C ASP A 95 -9.54 -13.18 12.46
N ALA A 96 -8.60 -12.75 11.60
CA ALA A 96 -8.76 -11.58 10.75
C ALA A 96 -9.93 -11.77 9.76
N TYR A 97 -10.06 -12.97 9.18
CA TYR A 97 -11.19 -13.29 8.32
C TYR A 97 -12.53 -13.17 9.05
N ARG A 98 -12.64 -13.76 10.24
CA ARG A 98 -13.86 -13.75 11.04
C ARG A 98 -14.23 -12.35 11.53
N GLU A 99 -13.25 -11.57 11.98
CA GLU A 99 -13.49 -10.29 12.65
C GLU A 99 -13.50 -9.07 11.74
N VAL A 100 -12.83 -9.17 10.59
CA VAL A 100 -12.69 -8.08 9.62
C VAL A 100 -13.29 -8.45 8.28
N TYR A 101 -12.69 -9.40 7.56
CA TYR A 101 -12.99 -9.63 6.14
C TYR A 101 -14.38 -10.18 5.86
N SER A 102 -14.94 -11.01 6.76
CA SER A 102 -16.30 -11.55 6.60
C SER A 102 -17.42 -10.54 6.91
N ARG A 103 -17.09 -9.36 7.45
CA ARG A 103 -18.06 -8.32 7.85
C ARG A 103 -18.23 -7.28 6.76
N ALA A 104 -19.21 -7.45 5.88
CA ALA A 104 -19.39 -6.60 4.69
C ALA A 104 -19.44 -5.08 4.99
N ASN A 105 -20.17 -4.65 6.03
CA ASN A 105 -20.22 -3.23 6.41
C ASN A 105 -18.89 -2.71 6.94
N TYR A 106 -18.16 -3.53 7.68
CA TYR A 106 -16.84 -3.21 8.19
C TYR A 106 -15.88 -3.01 7.00
N MET A 107 -15.81 -3.99 6.12
CA MET A 107 -14.95 -3.96 4.93
C MET A 107 -15.28 -2.79 4.00
N SER A 108 -16.56 -2.47 3.80
CA SER A 108 -16.95 -1.34 2.96
C SER A 108 -16.38 -0.01 3.49
N ASN A 109 -16.48 0.25 4.82
CA ASN A 109 -15.91 1.46 5.42
C ASN A 109 -14.37 1.43 5.41
N TYR A 110 -13.79 0.27 5.69
CA TYR A 110 -12.35 0.07 5.71
C TYR A 110 -11.72 0.36 4.35
N LEU A 111 -12.24 -0.25 3.27
CA LEU A 111 -11.73 -0.04 1.91
C LEU A 111 -11.88 1.42 1.44
N ARG A 112 -12.99 2.10 1.80
CA ARG A 112 -13.13 3.54 1.54
C ARG A 112 -12.04 4.36 2.24
N GLY A 113 -11.75 4.02 3.50
CA GLY A 113 -10.69 4.68 4.28
C GLY A 113 -9.32 4.42 3.70
N ILE A 114 -9.00 3.16 3.36
CA ILE A 114 -7.72 2.77 2.76
C ILE A 114 -7.49 3.54 1.45
N LEU A 115 -8.48 3.69 0.59
CA LEU A 115 -8.30 4.42 -0.66
C LEU A 115 -7.90 5.88 -0.43
N LEU A 116 -8.53 6.59 0.52
CA LEU A 116 -8.14 7.96 0.85
C LEU A 116 -6.79 8.04 1.57
N SER A 117 -6.44 7.06 2.39
CA SER A 117 -5.14 7.06 3.09
C SER A 117 -3.95 7.02 2.13
N GLN A 118 -4.11 6.43 0.92
CA GLN A 118 -3.05 6.37 -0.09
C GLN A 118 -2.52 7.77 -0.48
N VAL A 119 -3.37 8.77 -0.46
CA VAL A 119 -3.02 10.16 -0.81
C VAL A 119 -2.78 11.06 0.40
N LEU A 120 -3.42 10.76 1.53
CA LEU A 120 -3.40 11.60 2.72
C LEU A 120 -2.24 11.27 3.69
N TRP A 121 -1.77 10.03 3.73
CA TRP A 121 -0.71 9.64 4.65
C TRP A 121 0.66 9.74 3.99
N ALA A 122 1.62 10.35 4.69
CA ALA A 122 2.96 10.61 4.15
C ALA A 122 3.69 9.30 3.76
N ASN A 123 3.63 8.28 4.63
CA ASN A 123 4.26 6.99 4.36
C ASN A 123 3.69 6.31 3.11
N GLN A 124 2.37 6.38 2.89
CA GLN A 124 1.75 5.80 1.69
C GLN A 124 2.18 6.54 0.42
N ALA A 125 2.08 7.86 0.38
CA ALA A 125 2.51 8.64 -0.78
C ALA A 125 4.02 8.47 -1.06
N THR A 126 4.85 8.37 -0.02
CA THR A 126 6.29 8.07 -0.16
C THR A 126 6.53 6.67 -0.72
N SER A 127 5.71 5.68 -0.33
CA SER A 127 5.79 4.32 -0.90
C SER A 127 5.50 4.31 -2.39
N PHE A 128 4.48 5.05 -2.85
CA PHE A 128 4.19 5.22 -4.28
C PHE A 128 5.32 5.96 -5.02
N TYR A 129 5.86 7.03 -4.42
CA TYR A 129 7.01 7.73 -4.98
C TYR A 129 8.21 6.78 -5.15
N PHE A 130 8.55 5.99 -4.13
CA PHE A 130 9.63 5.02 -4.19
C PHE A 130 9.36 3.95 -5.26
N TYR A 131 8.14 3.43 -5.33
CA TYR A 131 7.73 2.46 -6.34
C TYR A 131 7.92 2.99 -7.76
N VAL A 132 7.42 4.19 -8.05
CA VAL A 132 7.52 4.78 -9.40
C VAL A 132 8.95 5.18 -9.73
N GLU A 133 9.64 5.88 -8.82
CA GLU A 133 10.93 6.50 -9.10
C GLU A 133 12.12 5.54 -8.93
N ARG A 134 12.01 4.59 -7.99
CA ARG A 134 13.14 3.74 -7.63
C ARG A 134 12.97 2.27 -8.00
N PHE A 135 11.75 1.78 -8.22
CA PHE A 135 11.52 0.41 -8.69
C PHE A 135 11.17 0.38 -10.19
N LEU A 136 10.05 1.00 -10.63
CA LEU A 136 9.63 0.91 -12.04
C LEU A 136 10.72 1.39 -13.02
N LYS A 137 11.46 2.43 -12.68
CA LYS A 137 12.55 2.96 -13.55
C LYS A 137 13.77 2.03 -13.66
N ARG A 138 13.88 1.00 -12.83
CA ARG A 138 14.96 -0.02 -12.92
C ARG A 138 14.59 -1.18 -13.84
N LEU A 139 13.34 -1.31 -14.22
CA LEU A 139 12.88 -2.40 -15.05
C LEU A 139 13.41 -2.29 -16.48
N ARG A 140 13.36 -3.39 -17.22
CA ARG A 140 13.80 -3.44 -18.62
C ARG A 140 12.59 -3.37 -19.56
N PRO A 141 12.77 -2.89 -20.79
CA PRO A 141 11.71 -2.96 -21.80
C PRO A 141 11.22 -4.41 -21.99
N GLY A 142 9.91 -4.58 -22.01
CA GLY A 142 9.27 -5.89 -22.16
C GLY A 142 9.14 -6.70 -20.87
N THR A 143 9.27 -6.08 -19.70
CA THR A 143 9.13 -6.72 -18.38
C THR A 143 7.79 -7.44 -18.22
N ASP A 144 7.84 -8.73 -17.88
CA ASP A 144 6.70 -9.49 -17.38
C ASP A 144 6.50 -9.17 -15.89
N TYR A 145 5.39 -8.48 -15.58
CA TYR A 145 5.11 -7.91 -14.26
C TYR A 145 4.00 -8.67 -13.55
N LEU A 146 4.22 -8.96 -12.27
CA LEU A 146 3.23 -9.51 -11.35
C LEU A 146 3.02 -8.59 -10.15
N GLU A 147 1.77 -8.32 -9.78
CA GLU A 147 1.40 -7.73 -8.50
C GLU A 147 0.55 -8.71 -7.69
N VAL A 148 0.94 -8.94 -6.44
CA VAL A 148 0.19 -9.76 -5.48
C VAL A 148 -0.60 -8.85 -4.57
N GLY A 149 -1.91 -9.09 -4.44
CA GLY A 149 -2.82 -8.26 -3.66
C GLY A 149 -3.03 -6.87 -4.27
N PRO A 150 -3.43 -6.73 -5.54
CA PRO A 150 -3.51 -5.42 -6.22
C PRO A 150 -4.54 -4.46 -5.60
N GLY A 151 -5.50 -4.96 -4.82
CA GLY A 151 -6.47 -4.14 -4.11
C GLY A 151 -7.20 -3.15 -5.02
N HIS A 152 -7.05 -1.85 -4.77
CA HIS A 152 -7.62 -0.79 -5.61
C HIS A 152 -6.93 -0.61 -6.98
N GLY A 153 -5.87 -1.36 -7.29
CA GLY A 153 -5.18 -1.31 -8.58
C GLY A 153 -4.35 -0.06 -8.85
N LEU A 154 -4.05 0.77 -7.84
CA LEU A 154 -3.29 2.01 -8.06
C LEU A 154 -1.85 1.74 -8.49
N LEU A 155 -1.18 0.72 -7.95
CA LEU A 155 0.17 0.35 -8.40
C LEU A 155 0.12 -0.25 -9.81
N LEU A 156 -0.87 -1.10 -10.12
CA LEU A 156 -1.10 -1.61 -11.49
C LEU A 156 -1.30 -0.48 -12.50
N TYR A 157 -1.97 0.61 -12.12
CA TYR A 157 -2.12 1.79 -12.98
C TYR A 157 -0.77 2.39 -13.38
N PHE A 158 0.12 2.60 -12.40
CA PHE A 158 1.45 3.12 -12.69
C PHE A 158 2.30 2.13 -13.51
N ALA A 159 2.17 0.82 -13.24
CA ALA A 159 2.79 -0.21 -14.07
C ALA A 159 2.28 -0.14 -15.52
N ALA A 160 0.97 -0.08 -15.73
CA ALA A 160 0.35 -0.03 -17.05
C ALA A 160 0.75 1.20 -17.89
N ARG A 161 1.17 2.28 -17.24
CA ARG A 161 1.67 3.50 -17.90
C ARG A 161 3.18 3.48 -18.17
N SER A 162 3.90 2.54 -17.57
CA SER A 162 5.34 2.44 -17.79
C SER A 162 5.63 1.82 -19.17
N PRO A 163 6.45 2.48 -20.02
CA PRO A 163 6.82 1.94 -21.32
C PRO A 163 7.74 0.71 -21.22
N LEU A 164 8.16 0.35 -20.00
CA LEU A 164 9.04 -0.78 -19.73
C LEU A 164 8.27 -2.08 -19.52
N ILE A 165 6.96 -2.02 -19.25
CA ILE A 165 6.13 -3.18 -18.99
C ILE A 165 5.70 -3.85 -20.31
N GLY A 166 5.85 -5.16 -20.38
CA GLY A 166 5.45 -6.01 -21.52
C GLY A 166 4.17 -6.78 -21.26
N SER A 167 3.95 -7.23 -20.01
CA SER A 167 2.72 -7.89 -19.60
C SER A 167 2.41 -7.58 -18.14
N ILE A 168 1.14 -7.62 -17.75
CA ILE A 168 0.68 -7.39 -16.37
C ILE A 168 -0.18 -8.56 -15.91
N THR A 169 0.18 -9.13 -14.76
CA THR A 169 -0.64 -10.09 -14.03
C THR A 169 -0.88 -9.58 -12.61
N GLY A 170 -2.10 -9.75 -12.10
CA GLY A 170 -2.44 -9.54 -10.70
C GLY A 170 -2.91 -10.85 -10.07
N TRP A 171 -2.37 -11.20 -8.90
CA TRP A 171 -2.82 -12.34 -8.09
C TRP A 171 -3.53 -11.86 -6.83
N ASP A 172 -4.66 -12.48 -6.52
CA ASP A 172 -5.36 -12.26 -5.25
C ASP A 172 -6.06 -13.55 -4.81
N VAL A 173 -6.27 -13.71 -3.50
CA VAL A 173 -7.01 -14.86 -2.95
C VAL A 173 -8.53 -14.65 -2.99
N SER A 174 -8.98 -13.43 -3.31
CA SER A 174 -10.38 -13.00 -3.26
C SER A 174 -10.92 -12.63 -4.64
N GLU A 175 -11.94 -13.34 -5.11
CA GLU A 175 -12.65 -12.98 -6.34
C GLU A 175 -13.27 -11.58 -6.30
N SER A 176 -13.74 -11.14 -5.12
CA SER A 176 -14.30 -9.81 -4.94
C SER A 176 -13.22 -8.71 -5.02
N SER A 177 -12.01 -8.97 -4.52
CA SER A 177 -10.87 -8.07 -4.67
C SER A 177 -10.46 -7.96 -6.15
N LEU A 178 -10.35 -9.08 -6.86
CA LEU A 178 -10.05 -9.07 -8.32
C LEU A 178 -11.12 -8.32 -9.12
N ALA A 179 -12.41 -8.48 -8.76
CA ALA A 179 -13.49 -7.74 -9.39
C ALA A 179 -13.40 -6.24 -9.13
N MET A 180 -13.07 -5.84 -7.91
CA MET A 180 -12.82 -4.43 -7.54
C MET A 180 -11.63 -3.86 -8.33
N THR A 181 -10.50 -4.57 -8.37
CA THR A 181 -9.32 -4.16 -9.15
C THR A 181 -9.70 -3.93 -10.61
N ARG A 182 -10.41 -4.88 -11.23
CA ARG A 182 -10.87 -4.76 -12.63
C ARG A 182 -11.75 -3.53 -12.83
N HIS A 183 -12.77 -3.37 -11.99
CA HIS A 183 -13.68 -2.22 -12.06
C HIS A 183 -12.93 -0.89 -11.92
N THR A 184 -12.00 -0.80 -11.00
CA THR A 184 -11.16 0.39 -10.82
C THR A 184 -10.34 0.68 -12.08
N MET A 185 -9.62 -0.31 -12.61
CA MET A 185 -8.80 -0.14 -13.82
C MET A 185 -9.62 0.32 -15.03
N GLU A 186 -10.83 -0.21 -15.19
CA GLU A 186 -11.79 0.22 -16.23
C GLU A 186 -12.25 1.66 -15.99
N THR A 187 -12.61 2.01 -14.75
CA THR A 187 -13.09 3.35 -14.36
C THR A 187 -12.04 4.43 -14.59
N ILE A 188 -10.78 4.16 -14.26
CA ILE A 188 -9.68 5.09 -14.51
C ILE A 188 -9.16 5.04 -15.95
N GLY A 189 -9.75 4.20 -16.79
CA GLY A 189 -9.51 4.18 -18.24
C GLY A 189 -8.21 3.54 -18.66
N VAL A 190 -7.75 2.52 -17.95
CA VAL A 190 -6.55 1.77 -18.34
C VAL A 190 -6.87 0.95 -19.59
N GLN A 191 -6.17 1.24 -20.69
CA GLN A 191 -6.31 0.54 -21.98
C GLN A 191 -5.29 -0.60 -22.13
N TYR A 192 -4.30 -0.68 -21.23
CA TYR A 192 -3.29 -1.73 -21.27
C TYR A 192 -3.90 -3.07 -20.86
N PRO A 193 -3.69 -4.17 -21.62
CA PRO A 193 -4.22 -5.47 -21.25
C PRO A 193 -3.55 -6.00 -19.97
N PHE A 194 -4.36 -6.46 -19.03
CA PHE A 194 -3.90 -7.07 -17.79
C PHE A 194 -4.69 -8.36 -17.51
N LYS A 195 -4.06 -9.29 -16.82
CA LYS A 195 -4.64 -10.56 -16.38
C LYS A 195 -4.81 -10.53 -14.86
N LEU A 196 -5.96 -10.94 -14.37
CA LEU A 196 -6.23 -11.11 -12.93
C LEU A 196 -6.53 -12.58 -12.67
N GLU A 197 -5.83 -13.17 -11.71
CA GLU A 197 -5.90 -14.59 -11.39
C GLU A 197 -6.17 -14.81 -9.90
N LEU A 198 -7.11 -15.71 -9.60
CA LEU A 198 -7.30 -16.21 -8.24
C LEU A 198 -6.14 -17.12 -7.88
N HIS A 199 -5.29 -16.66 -6.96
CA HIS A 199 -4.10 -17.39 -6.53
C HIS A 199 -3.75 -17.06 -5.08
N ASN A 200 -3.49 -18.11 -4.29
CA ASN A 200 -3.00 -17.96 -2.93
C ASN A 200 -1.46 -17.88 -2.95
N ILE A 201 -0.90 -16.77 -2.53
CA ILE A 201 0.56 -16.54 -2.50
C ILE A 201 1.31 -17.53 -1.59
N LEU A 202 0.63 -18.19 -0.65
CA LEU A 202 1.23 -19.23 0.19
C LEU A 202 1.37 -20.57 -0.56
N GLU A 203 0.78 -20.70 -1.75
CA GLU A 203 0.92 -21.86 -2.62
C GLU A 203 2.01 -21.61 -3.67
N PRO A 204 2.85 -22.62 -3.97
CA PRO A 204 3.87 -22.48 -5.01
C PRO A 204 3.24 -22.11 -6.35
N PRO A 205 3.88 -21.26 -7.17
CA PRO A 205 3.38 -20.93 -8.49
C PRO A 205 3.37 -22.19 -9.38
N SER A 206 2.34 -22.32 -10.19
CA SER A 206 2.21 -23.45 -11.14
C SER A 206 3.33 -23.50 -12.20
N VAL A 207 3.92 -22.33 -12.50
CA VAL A 207 5.08 -22.16 -13.39
C VAL A 207 6.09 -21.27 -12.69
N GLN A 208 7.35 -21.74 -12.61
CA GLN A 208 8.45 -20.98 -12.01
C GLN A 208 9.18 -20.12 -13.05
N GLU A 209 9.88 -19.09 -12.57
CA GLU A 209 10.77 -18.25 -13.38
C GLU A 209 10.07 -17.59 -14.57
N VAL A 210 8.86 -17.05 -14.32
CA VAL A 210 8.01 -16.46 -15.38
C VAL A 210 8.11 -14.94 -15.38
N TYR A 211 8.27 -14.30 -14.22
CA TYR A 211 8.19 -12.86 -14.07
C TYR A 211 9.57 -12.20 -13.97
N ASP A 212 9.72 -11.06 -14.63
CA ASP A 212 10.91 -10.20 -14.49
C ASP A 212 10.78 -9.26 -13.28
N ALA A 213 9.54 -8.94 -12.88
CA ALA A 213 9.24 -8.08 -11.76
C ALA A 213 8.05 -8.61 -10.96
N VAL A 214 8.16 -8.61 -9.61
CA VAL A 214 7.08 -8.98 -8.70
C VAL A 214 6.91 -7.91 -7.62
N VAL A 215 5.68 -7.56 -7.30
CA VAL A 215 5.33 -6.54 -6.31
C VAL A 215 4.43 -7.12 -5.22
N LEU A 216 4.82 -6.88 -3.96
CA LEU A 216 3.99 -7.09 -2.77
C LEU A 216 4.00 -5.79 -1.97
N SER A 217 2.84 -5.14 -1.88
CA SER A 217 2.67 -3.90 -1.12
C SER A 217 1.52 -4.05 -0.15
N GLU A 218 1.82 -3.92 1.15
CA GLU A 218 0.81 -4.09 2.22
C GLU A 218 0.12 -5.47 2.12
N VAL A 219 0.93 -6.55 2.09
CA VAL A 219 0.45 -7.94 1.98
C VAL A 219 1.04 -8.83 3.07
N LEU A 220 2.34 -8.71 3.34
CA LEU A 220 3.04 -9.67 4.22
C LEU A 220 2.57 -9.63 5.67
N GLU A 221 2.10 -8.49 6.14
CA GLU A 221 1.55 -8.26 7.49
C GLU A 221 0.20 -8.98 7.74
N HIS A 222 -0.46 -9.41 6.68
CA HIS A 222 -1.71 -10.16 6.74
C HIS A 222 -1.53 -11.69 6.69
N LEU A 223 -0.29 -12.17 6.67
CA LEU A 223 0.01 -13.59 6.51
C LEU A 223 0.56 -14.20 7.81
N ASP A 224 0.10 -15.41 8.13
CA ASP A 224 0.64 -16.20 9.25
C ASP A 224 2.12 -16.60 8.99
N HIS A 225 2.48 -16.78 7.70
CA HIS A 225 3.77 -17.27 7.24
C HIS A 225 4.32 -16.40 6.10
N PRO A 226 4.78 -15.15 6.37
CA PRO A 226 5.30 -14.26 5.34
C PRO A 226 6.53 -14.79 4.61
N GLU A 227 7.34 -15.65 5.27
CA GLU A 227 8.48 -16.35 4.67
C GLU A 227 8.06 -17.28 3.52
N ALA A 228 6.90 -17.93 3.63
CA ALA A 228 6.36 -18.78 2.56
C ALA A 228 5.95 -17.96 1.34
N ALA A 229 5.32 -16.80 1.56
CA ALA A 229 4.99 -15.88 0.47
C ALA A 229 6.25 -15.34 -0.24
N LEU A 230 7.28 -14.96 0.51
CA LEU A 230 8.56 -14.55 -0.08
C LEU A 230 9.23 -15.67 -0.88
N ALA A 231 9.15 -16.93 -0.42
CA ALA A 231 9.67 -18.09 -1.14
C ALA A 231 8.90 -18.31 -2.46
N THR A 232 7.58 -18.11 -2.47
CA THR A 232 6.75 -18.16 -3.69
C THR A 232 7.15 -17.06 -4.68
N VAL A 233 7.36 -15.82 -4.19
CA VAL A 233 7.87 -14.71 -5.02
C VAL A 233 9.24 -15.04 -5.62
N PHE A 234 10.13 -15.59 -4.79
CA PHE A 234 11.47 -15.99 -5.25
C PHE A 234 11.39 -17.02 -6.38
N GLN A 235 10.50 -18.01 -6.27
CA GLN A 235 10.31 -19.02 -7.31
C GLN A 235 9.64 -18.45 -8.57
N ALA A 236 8.73 -17.50 -8.44
CA ALA A 236 8.03 -16.87 -9.56
C ALA A 236 8.93 -15.95 -10.40
N LEU A 237 9.93 -15.32 -9.78
CA LEU A 237 10.89 -14.45 -10.46
C LEU A 237 11.88 -15.23 -11.31
N LYS A 238 12.24 -14.70 -12.46
CA LYS A 238 13.40 -15.14 -13.26
C LYS A 238 14.71 -14.82 -12.52
N PRO A 239 15.81 -15.55 -12.75
CA PRO A 239 17.14 -15.12 -12.31
C PRO A 239 17.45 -13.70 -12.81
N GLY A 240 17.91 -12.84 -11.91
CA GLY A 240 18.12 -11.40 -12.19
C GLY A 240 16.84 -10.56 -12.18
N GLY A 241 15.67 -11.13 -11.91
CA GLY A 241 14.41 -10.43 -11.73
C GLY A 241 14.37 -9.62 -10.43
N LEU A 242 13.51 -8.60 -10.39
CA LEU A 242 13.39 -7.67 -9.27
C LEU A 242 12.06 -7.84 -8.53
N ALA A 243 12.11 -7.78 -7.20
CA ALA A 243 10.92 -7.65 -6.35
C ALA A 243 10.86 -6.27 -5.71
N PHE A 244 9.66 -5.73 -5.55
CA PHE A 244 9.36 -4.60 -4.67
C PHE A 244 8.53 -5.07 -3.50
N PHE A 245 9.00 -4.80 -2.29
CA PHE A 245 8.28 -5.04 -1.05
C PHE A 245 8.02 -3.72 -0.34
N ASN A 246 6.76 -3.47 0.02
CA ASN A 246 6.34 -2.40 0.91
C ASN A 246 5.66 -3.06 2.12
N VAL A 247 6.31 -3.00 3.27
CA VAL A 247 5.87 -3.71 4.48
C VAL A 247 5.80 -2.74 5.65
N PRO A 248 4.64 -2.56 6.28
CA PRO A 248 4.50 -1.69 7.43
C PRO A 248 5.06 -2.36 8.70
N VAL A 249 5.93 -1.64 9.41
CA VAL A 249 6.46 -2.04 10.71
C VAL A 249 5.86 -1.19 11.82
N ASN A 250 5.71 -1.71 13.03
CA ASN A 250 5.03 -1.03 14.16
C ASN A 250 3.66 -0.46 13.75
N SER A 251 2.89 -1.20 12.98
CA SER A 251 1.67 -0.74 12.34
C SER A 251 0.46 -1.53 12.84
N PRO A 252 -0.07 -1.20 14.03
CA PRO A 252 -1.29 -1.85 14.50
C PRO A 252 -2.49 -1.41 13.66
N ALA A 253 -3.11 -2.38 12.99
CA ALA A 253 -4.32 -2.21 12.20
C ALA A 253 -5.30 -3.35 12.49
N PRO A 254 -6.59 -3.19 12.13
CA PRO A 254 -7.60 -4.18 12.47
C PRO A 254 -7.38 -5.59 11.91
N ASP A 255 -6.61 -5.70 10.82
CA ASP A 255 -6.36 -6.94 10.07
C ASP A 255 -4.87 -7.32 9.98
N HIS A 256 -3.98 -6.55 10.63
CA HIS A 256 -2.58 -6.91 10.74
C HIS A 256 -2.38 -7.99 11.79
N ILE A 257 -1.71 -9.08 11.40
CA ILE A 257 -1.47 -10.24 12.27
C ILE A 257 0.01 -10.50 12.50
N TYR A 258 0.89 -10.11 11.57
CA TYR A 258 2.33 -10.29 11.69
C TYR A 258 3.02 -8.98 12.09
N TYR A 259 3.85 -9.03 13.13
CA TYR A 259 4.51 -7.86 13.71
C TYR A 259 5.99 -7.83 13.36
N TRP A 260 6.43 -6.71 12.79
CA TRP A 260 7.84 -6.33 12.71
C TRP A 260 8.10 -5.10 13.56
N GLY A 261 9.22 -5.11 14.31
CA GLY A 261 9.64 -3.98 15.15
C GLY A 261 10.47 -2.94 14.40
N SER A 262 11.06 -3.31 13.27
CA SER A 262 11.95 -2.44 12.50
C SER A 262 12.03 -2.82 11.02
N PRO A 263 12.41 -1.88 10.12
CA PRO A 263 12.73 -2.20 8.73
C PRO A 263 13.84 -3.24 8.56
N VAL A 264 14.79 -3.29 9.49
CA VAL A 264 15.91 -4.26 9.46
C VAL A 264 15.41 -5.69 9.57
N GLU A 265 14.41 -5.97 10.42
CA GLU A 265 13.81 -7.31 10.55
C GLU A 265 13.16 -7.75 9.22
N VAL A 266 12.51 -6.84 8.49
CA VAL A 266 11.95 -7.14 7.16
C VAL A 266 13.07 -7.46 6.16
N GLU A 267 14.13 -6.64 6.15
CA GLU A 267 15.29 -6.88 5.28
C GLU A 267 15.97 -8.21 5.56
N GLU A 268 16.13 -8.58 6.84
CA GLU A 268 16.70 -9.87 7.26
C GLU A 268 15.84 -11.02 6.76
N LEU A 269 14.51 -10.93 6.87
CA LEU A 269 13.60 -11.94 6.34
C LEU A 269 13.73 -12.06 4.81
N VAL A 270 13.78 -10.96 4.08
CA VAL A 270 13.95 -10.95 2.61
C VAL A 270 15.28 -11.63 2.23
N ARG A 271 16.39 -11.30 2.92
CA ARG A 271 17.70 -11.93 2.68
C ARG A 271 17.70 -13.42 3.01
N SER A 272 16.98 -13.85 4.05
CA SER A 272 16.95 -15.24 4.50
C SER A 272 16.36 -16.20 3.44
N VAL A 273 15.48 -15.67 2.57
CA VAL A 273 14.88 -16.42 1.46
C VAL A 273 15.82 -16.53 0.25
N GLY A 274 16.89 -15.74 0.22
CA GLY A 274 17.91 -15.77 -0.85
C GLY A 274 17.96 -14.52 -1.73
N PHE A 275 17.14 -13.51 -1.45
CA PHE A 275 17.19 -12.24 -2.17
C PHE A 275 18.43 -11.41 -1.83
N THR A 276 18.90 -10.66 -2.81
CA THR A 276 19.88 -9.58 -2.61
C THR A 276 19.17 -8.24 -2.63
N ILE A 277 19.29 -7.46 -1.56
CA ILE A 277 18.70 -6.11 -1.52
C ILE A 277 19.52 -5.18 -2.43
N VAL A 278 18.84 -4.57 -3.39
CA VAL A 278 19.40 -3.64 -4.38
C VAL A 278 19.26 -2.20 -3.91
N ASP A 279 18.13 -1.91 -3.26
CA ASP A 279 17.79 -0.57 -2.78
C ASP A 279 16.79 -0.69 -1.64
N SER A 280 16.88 0.19 -0.64
CA SER A 280 15.91 0.24 0.43
C SER A 280 15.75 1.65 0.99
N ASP A 281 14.59 1.91 1.58
CA ASP A 281 14.25 3.14 2.28
C ASP A 281 13.21 2.84 3.37
N ALA A 282 12.94 3.82 4.23
CA ALA A 282 11.94 3.71 5.27
C ALA A 282 11.10 4.99 5.33
N ALA A 283 9.80 4.86 5.14
CA ALA A 283 8.85 5.96 5.12
C ALA A 283 8.08 6.02 6.46
N PRO A 284 8.39 6.99 7.33
CA PRO A 284 7.68 7.15 8.60
C PRO A 284 6.29 7.75 8.39
N THR A 285 5.37 7.44 9.30
CA THR A 285 4.03 8.07 9.31
C THR A 285 4.11 9.59 9.40
N THR A 286 3.05 10.25 8.98
CA THR A 286 2.92 11.72 8.92
C THR A 286 3.36 12.39 10.22
N GLY A 287 4.22 13.41 10.10
CA GLY A 287 4.68 14.23 11.23
C GLY A 287 5.81 13.64 12.09
N TYR A 288 6.39 12.51 11.65
CA TYR A 288 7.51 11.88 12.34
C TYR A 288 8.77 11.83 11.47
N SER A 289 9.95 12.07 12.09
CA SER A 289 11.20 11.58 11.51
C SER A 289 11.33 10.07 11.72
N LEU A 290 12.12 9.40 10.89
CA LEU A 290 12.36 7.95 10.99
C LEU A 290 12.84 7.55 12.42
N GLU A 291 13.86 8.24 12.94
CA GLU A 291 14.38 8.00 14.29
C GLU A 291 13.28 8.09 15.36
N ARG A 292 12.47 9.15 15.29
CA ARG A 292 11.39 9.37 16.25
C ARG A 292 10.28 8.32 16.11
N ALA A 293 9.95 7.91 14.87
CA ALA A 293 8.94 6.89 14.61
C ALA A 293 9.36 5.55 15.21
N LEU A 294 10.57 5.10 14.95
CA LEU A 294 11.12 3.84 15.48
C LEU A 294 11.19 3.87 17.02
N ARG A 295 11.72 4.96 17.59
CA ARG A 295 11.78 5.11 19.05
C ARG A 295 10.39 5.09 19.72
N ARG A 296 9.38 5.63 19.04
CA ARG A 296 7.99 5.72 19.55
C ARG A 296 7.14 4.52 19.15
N LYS A 297 7.69 3.59 18.37
CA LYS A 297 6.96 2.43 17.82
C LYS A 297 5.65 2.86 17.15
N VAL A 298 5.74 3.83 16.24
CA VAL A 298 4.66 4.20 15.34
C VAL A 298 5.00 3.74 13.93
N THR A 299 4.00 3.64 13.07
CA THR A 299 4.11 3.07 11.73
C THR A 299 5.24 3.67 10.91
N VAL A 300 6.03 2.78 10.32
CA VAL A 300 7.03 3.05 9.28
C VAL A 300 6.86 2.01 8.19
N ASN A 301 6.76 2.44 6.93
CA ASN A 301 6.80 1.50 5.81
C ASN A 301 8.25 1.17 5.44
N SER A 302 8.60 -0.10 5.45
CA SER A 302 9.86 -0.62 4.93
C SER A 302 9.73 -0.83 3.43
N LEU A 303 10.51 -0.09 2.65
CA LEU A 303 10.47 -0.08 1.18
C LEU A 303 11.73 -0.75 0.65
N ILE A 304 11.59 -1.86 -0.07
CA ILE A 304 12.72 -2.69 -0.48
C ILE A 304 12.60 -3.03 -1.96
N VAL A 305 13.67 -2.78 -2.72
CA VAL A 305 13.89 -3.41 -4.02
C VAL A 305 14.92 -4.51 -3.83
N ALA A 306 14.55 -5.73 -4.17
CA ALA A 306 15.42 -6.89 -4.04
C ALA A 306 15.54 -7.64 -5.37
N ALA A 307 16.69 -8.24 -5.62
CA ALA A 307 16.95 -9.06 -6.81
C ALA A 307 16.99 -10.54 -6.43
N ARG A 308 16.45 -11.39 -7.29
CA ARG A 308 16.79 -12.81 -7.30
C ARG A 308 18.14 -12.98 -8.01
N PRO A 309 19.18 -13.49 -7.36
CA PRO A 309 20.50 -13.73 -7.97
C PRO A 309 20.47 -14.64 -9.18
#